data_16723bc8b7de84847168d94a024b3d8e
#
_entry.id   16723bc8b7de84847168d94a024b3d8e
#
_cell.length_a   1.000
_cell.length_b   1.000
_cell.length_c   1.000
_cell.angle_alpha   90.00
_cell.angle_beta   90.00
_cell.angle_gamma   90.00
#
_symmetry.space_group_name_H-M   'P 1'
#
loop_
_entity.id
_entity.type
_entity.pdbx_description
1 polymer ?
#
loop_
_entity_poly.entity_id
_entity_poly.type
_entity_poly.pdbx_seq_one_letter_code
_entity_poly.pdbx_strand_id
1 'polypeptide(L)'
;EEVKDSLSPPSKPIIAGNSISIVQDEIVANQAVSKVEKVEKHILFYDNINFKTESSDLSNSEKSKLDKLIEDLKSNPKWTVNSIGHTDNTGSMKYNQILSVLRSESVKTYMINRGISFKRIETIGMGEIHPLAENVAADGSDNPTGRAANRRVEIQIIK
;
A
#
# COMPACT_ATOMS: atom_id res chain seq x y z
N GLU A 1 -37.68 2.72 -44.85
CA GLU A 1 -38.08 2.30 -43.48
C GLU A 1 -36.84 2.18 -42.64
N GLU A 2 -36.66 3.19 -41.81
CA GLU A 2 -35.51 3.31 -40.89
C GLU A 2 -35.79 2.55 -39.61
N VAL A 3 -34.86 1.71 -39.21
CA VAL A 3 -34.80 1.18 -37.85
C VAL A 3 -33.73 1.94 -37.08
N LYS A 4 -34.15 2.85 -36.20
CA LYS A 4 -33.29 3.54 -35.24
C LYS A 4 -32.91 2.59 -34.12
N ASP A 5 -31.69 2.19 -34.09
CA ASP A 5 -31.09 1.49 -32.95
C ASP A 5 -30.64 2.54 -31.92
N SER A 6 -31.33 2.57 -30.80
CA SER A 6 -31.07 3.47 -29.67
C SER A 6 -30.18 2.77 -28.65
N LEU A 7 -28.87 2.91 -28.78
CA LEU A 7 -27.92 2.46 -27.78
C LEU A 7 -27.78 3.52 -26.69
N SER A 8 -28.37 3.25 -25.53
CA SER A 8 -28.12 3.98 -24.29
C SER A 8 -26.76 3.59 -23.72
N PRO A 9 -25.97 4.54 -23.20
CA PRO A 9 -24.69 4.22 -22.57
C PRO A 9 -24.88 3.56 -21.21
N PRO A 10 -23.96 2.67 -20.78
CA PRO A 10 -24.07 2.00 -19.48
C PRO A 10 -23.84 2.98 -18.32
N SER A 11 -24.72 2.91 -17.36
CA SER A 11 -24.68 3.66 -16.10
C SER A 11 -23.42 3.31 -15.30
N LYS A 12 -22.77 4.34 -14.78
CA LYS A 12 -21.63 4.23 -13.86
C LYS A 12 -22.03 3.50 -12.56
N PRO A 13 -21.20 2.59 -12.03
CA PRO A 13 -21.47 2.03 -10.72
C PRO A 13 -21.17 3.08 -9.63
N ILE A 14 -22.16 3.31 -8.78
CA ILE A 14 -22.05 4.09 -7.56
C ILE A 14 -21.37 3.20 -6.53
N ILE A 15 -20.15 3.56 -6.10
CA ILE A 15 -19.49 2.89 -4.98
C ILE A 15 -20.01 3.51 -3.70
N ALA A 16 -21.04 2.92 -3.12
CA ALA A 16 -21.39 3.09 -1.72
C ALA A 16 -20.85 1.86 -0.99
N GLY A 17 -20.04 2.10 0.05
CA GLY A 17 -19.49 1.02 0.85
C GLY A 17 -20.58 0.17 1.47
N ASN A 18 -20.49 -1.11 1.27
CA ASN A 18 -20.92 -2.16 2.20
C ASN A 18 -20.63 -3.52 1.57
N SER A 19 -20.27 -4.45 2.42
CA SER A 19 -20.05 -5.87 2.20
C SER A 19 -20.83 -6.47 1.03
N ILE A 20 -20.12 -6.96 0.01
CA ILE A 20 -20.74 -7.75 -1.05
C ILE A 20 -20.93 -9.17 -0.49
N SER A 21 -22.17 -9.48 -0.12
CA SER A 21 -22.62 -10.86 0.05
C SER A 21 -22.99 -11.39 -1.33
N ILE A 22 -22.15 -12.22 -1.90
CA ILE A 22 -22.50 -12.98 -3.09
C ILE A 22 -23.30 -14.20 -2.63
N VAL A 23 -24.60 -14.17 -2.83
CA VAL A 23 -25.46 -15.36 -2.76
C VAL A 23 -25.28 -16.10 -4.07
N GLN A 24 -24.66 -17.25 -4.05
CA GLN A 24 -24.65 -18.17 -5.17
C GLN A 24 -25.79 -19.14 -5.03
N ASP A 25 -26.70 -19.12 -5.98
CA ASP A 25 -27.69 -20.17 -6.21
C ASP A 25 -27.00 -21.44 -6.71
N GLU A 26 -27.40 -22.51 -6.13
CA GLU A 26 -27.20 -23.94 -6.34
C GLU A 26 -26.59 -24.39 -7.68
N ILE A 27 -25.44 -25.09 -7.54
CA ILE A 27 -25.15 -26.24 -8.41
C ILE A 27 -24.91 -27.45 -7.51
N VAL A 28 -25.87 -28.34 -7.54
CA VAL A 28 -25.77 -29.66 -6.94
C VAL A 28 -24.98 -30.57 -7.86
N ALA A 29 -23.78 -30.96 -7.47
CA ALA A 29 -23.16 -32.23 -7.87
C ALA A 29 -21.95 -32.56 -6.99
N ASN A 30 -22.17 -33.44 -6.07
CA ASN A 30 -21.32 -34.57 -5.66
C ASN A 30 -19.87 -34.36 -5.27
N GLN A 31 -19.66 -34.39 -3.94
CA GLN A 31 -18.52 -34.97 -3.21
C GLN A 31 -17.09 -34.54 -3.60
N ALA A 32 -16.67 -33.47 -3.03
CA ALA A 32 -15.43 -33.31 -2.24
C ALA A 32 -15.50 -31.91 -1.64
N VAL A 33 -16.09 -31.77 -0.49
CA VAL A 33 -16.00 -30.51 0.30
C VAL A 33 -14.58 -30.43 0.81
N SER A 34 -13.67 -29.92 -0.01
CA SER A 34 -12.45 -29.33 0.48
C SER A 34 -12.89 -28.11 1.28
N LYS A 35 -12.77 -28.25 2.60
CA LYS A 35 -12.94 -27.18 3.58
C LYS A 35 -12.11 -26.01 3.12
N VAL A 36 -12.73 -25.02 2.48
CA VAL A 36 -12.09 -23.75 2.22
C VAL A 36 -11.94 -23.10 3.58
N GLU A 37 -10.78 -23.30 4.19
CA GLU A 37 -10.41 -22.54 5.38
C GLU A 37 -10.33 -21.09 4.91
N LYS A 38 -11.29 -20.29 5.39
CA LYS A 38 -11.27 -18.83 5.24
C LYS A 38 -10.04 -18.34 6.00
N VAL A 39 -8.94 -18.20 5.29
CA VAL A 39 -7.71 -17.62 5.85
C VAL A 39 -8.01 -16.16 6.13
N GLU A 40 -8.34 -15.84 7.37
CA GLU A 40 -8.44 -14.45 7.81
C GLU A 40 -7.04 -13.87 7.83
N LYS A 41 -6.74 -13.01 6.87
CA LYS A 41 -5.49 -12.27 6.82
C LYS A 41 -5.56 -11.14 7.85
N HIS A 42 -4.77 -11.24 8.89
CA HIS A 42 -4.60 -10.16 9.86
C HIS A 42 -3.54 -9.19 9.35
N ILE A 43 -3.93 -7.93 9.14
CA ILE A 43 -3.01 -6.86 8.74
C ILE A 43 -2.61 -6.08 9.98
N LEU A 44 -1.32 -5.98 10.23
CA LEU A 44 -0.74 -5.10 11.25
C LEU A 44 0.01 -3.95 10.57
N PHE A 45 -0.18 -2.76 11.10
CA PHE A 45 0.62 -1.60 10.70
C PHE A 45 1.87 -1.53 11.58
N TYR A 46 3.01 -1.34 10.94
CA TYR A 46 4.29 -1.11 11.60
C TYR A 46 4.62 0.39 11.57
N ASP A 47 5.67 0.79 12.29
CA ASP A 47 6.13 2.18 12.29
C ASP A 47 6.46 2.66 10.86
N ASN A 48 6.13 3.91 10.57
CA ASN A 48 6.48 4.53 9.31
C ASN A 48 7.99 4.70 9.15
N ILE A 49 8.48 4.43 7.96
CA ILE A 49 9.86 4.71 7.55
C ILE A 49 9.89 6.06 6.85
N ASN A 50 10.57 7.04 7.42
CA ASN A 50 10.56 8.41 6.95
C ASN A 50 11.75 8.72 6.03
N PHE A 51 11.55 9.67 5.12
CA PHE A 51 12.54 10.06 4.13
C PHE A 51 12.78 11.57 4.09
N LYS A 52 14.00 11.96 3.72
CA LYS A 52 14.31 13.36 3.42
C LYS A 52 13.60 13.80 2.13
N THR A 53 13.51 15.11 1.94
CA THR A 53 13.00 15.70 0.71
C THR A 53 13.79 15.17 -0.49
N GLU A 54 13.09 14.83 -1.58
CA GLU A 54 13.67 14.36 -2.85
C GLU A 54 14.62 13.15 -2.74
N SER A 55 14.56 12.40 -1.62
CA SER A 55 15.42 11.25 -1.38
C SER A 55 14.60 9.98 -1.17
N SER A 56 15.18 8.87 -1.61
CA SER A 56 14.79 7.50 -1.30
C SER A 56 15.84 6.77 -0.44
N ASP A 57 16.83 7.50 0.10
CA ASP A 57 17.87 6.92 0.93
C ASP A 57 17.38 6.69 2.36
N LEU A 58 17.67 5.52 2.89
CA LEU A 58 17.37 5.16 4.28
C LEU A 58 18.42 5.73 5.22
N SER A 59 17.99 6.54 6.20
CA SER A 59 18.85 6.99 7.28
C SER A 59 19.20 5.85 8.26
N ASN A 60 20.21 6.03 9.08
CA ASN A 60 20.60 5.01 10.07
C ASN A 60 19.49 4.75 11.10
N SER A 61 18.73 5.77 11.49
CA SER A 61 17.57 5.61 12.38
C SER A 61 16.48 4.75 11.75
N GLU A 62 16.19 4.96 10.46
CA GLU A 62 15.18 4.18 9.75
C GLU A 62 15.63 2.74 9.49
N LYS A 63 16.94 2.54 9.23
CA LYS A 63 17.53 1.19 9.15
C LYS A 63 17.38 0.43 10.47
N SER A 64 17.57 1.10 11.60
CA SER A 64 17.41 0.47 12.93
C SER A 64 15.97 0.05 13.21
N LYS A 65 14.96 0.80 12.73
CA LYS A 65 13.56 0.37 12.79
C LYS A 65 13.32 -0.87 11.94
N LEU A 66 13.84 -0.87 10.71
CA LEU A 66 13.73 -2.02 9.82
C LEU A 66 14.45 -3.26 10.34
N ASP A 67 15.57 -3.12 11.04
CA ASP A 67 16.29 -4.25 11.65
C ASP A 67 15.41 -5.00 12.66
N LYS A 68 14.64 -4.27 13.49
CA LYS A 68 13.68 -4.89 14.43
C LYS A 68 12.57 -5.66 13.69
N LEU A 69 12.03 -5.04 12.65
CA LEU A 69 11.02 -5.70 11.80
C LEU A 69 11.58 -6.97 11.14
N ILE A 70 12.82 -6.93 10.68
CA ILE A 70 13.50 -8.06 10.04
C ILE A 70 13.66 -9.24 11.00
N GLU A 71 13.95 -8.98 12.28
CA GLU A 71 14.01 -10.02 13.31
C GLU A 71 12.65 -10.69 13.51
N ASP A 72 11.56 -9.90 13.56
CA ASP A 72 10.20 -10.41 13.65
C ASP A 72 9.82 -11.25 12.43
N LEU A 73 10.20 -10.80 11.23
CA LEU A 73 9.93 -11.52 9.97
C LEU A 73 10.73 -12.82 9.86
N LYS A 74 11.95 -12.88 10.40
CA LYS A 74 12.74 -14.10 10.47
C LYS A 74 12.13 -15.12 11.44
N SER A 75 11.61 -14.64 12.55
CA SER A 75 10.91 -15.48 13.55
C SER A 75 9.56 -15.98 13.04
N ASN A 76 8.97 -15.31 12.04
CA ASN A 76 7.66 -15.62 11.49
C ASN A 76 7.71 -15.81 9.97
N PRO A 77 8.17 -16.96 9.46
CA PRO A 77 8.46 -17.16 8.03
C PRO A 77 7.21 -17.10 7.12
N LYS A 78 6.01 -17.21 7.66
CA LYS A 78 4.75 -17.11 6.90
C LYS A 78 4.28 -15.66 6.69
N TRP A 79 4.78 -14.71 7.47
CA TRP A 79 4.39 -13.32 7.33
C TRP A 79 4.93 -12.70 6.05
N THR A 80 4.11 -11.87 5.42
CA THR A 80 4.48 -11.08 4.25
C THR A 80 4.35 -9.60 4.55
N VAL A 81 4.97 -8.77 3.73
CA VAL A 81 5.05 -7.32 3.93
C VAL A 81 4.60 -6.59 2.67
N ASN A 82 3.73 -5.59 2.83
CA ASN A 82 3.50 -4.56 1.84
C ASN A 82 4.27 -3.31 2.25
N SER A 83 5.14 -2.84 1.38
CA SER A 83 5.90 -1.60 1.50
C SER A 83 5.25 -0.54 0.62
N ILE A 84 4.57 0.44 1.22
CA ILE A 84 3.74 1.43 0.51
C ILE A 84 4.39 2.80 0.61
N GLY A 85 4.96 3.29 -0.49
CA GLY A 85 5.67 4.55 -0.56
C GLY A 85 4.75 5.75 -0.82
N HIS A 86 5.05 6.86 -0.13
CA HIS A 86 4.34 8.14 -0.25
C HIS A 86 5.32 9.31 -0.39
N THR A 87 4.82 10.42 -0.92
CA THR A 87 5.55 11.69 -1.00
C THR A 87 4.72 12.82 -0.38
N ASP A 88 5.38 13.96 -0.11
CA ASP A 88 4.68 15.22 0.00
C ASP A 88 4.24 15.73 -1.39
N ASN A 89 3.60 16.89 -1.45
CA ASN A 89 3.11 17.48 -2.70
C ASN A 89 4.15 18.36 -3.43
N THR A 90 5.42 18.26 -3.07
CA THR A 90 6.49 19.03 -3.73
C THR A 90 6.88 18.34 -5.05
N GLY A 91 6.83 19.10 -6.14
CA GLY A 91 7.15 18.59 -7.47
C GLY A 91 5.93 18.19 -8.28
N SER A 92 6.14 17.47 -9.38
CA SER A 92 5.04 17.00 -10.22
C SER A 92 4.50 15.65 -9.74
N MET A 93 3.21 15.39 -9.97
CA MET A 93 2.58 14.11 -9.65
C MET A 93 3.34 12.92 -10.26
N LYS A 94 3.81 13.07 -11.51
CA LYS A 94 4.60 12.02 -12.19
C LYS A 94 5.91 11.75 -11.47
N TYR A 95 6.62 12.78 -11.07
CA TYR A 95 7.85 12.67 -10.29
C TYR A 95 7.58 12.01 -8.94
N ASN A 96 6.55 12.45 -8.23
CA ASN A 96 6.16 11.92 -6.92
C ASN A 96 5.73 10.45 -7.00
N GLN A 97 5.06 10.06 -8.09
CA GLN A 97 4.74 8.65 -8.32
C GLN A 97 6.02 7.80 -8.42
N ILE A 98 7.01 8.24 -9.19
CA ILE A 98 8.29 7.53 -9.32
C ILE A 98 9.04 7.51 -7.98
N LEU A 99 9.12 8.64 -7.29
CA LEU A 99 9.83 8.76 -6.01
C LEU A 99 9.22 7.85 -4.93
N SER A 100 7.90 7.72 -4.90
CA SER A 100 7.21 6.84 -3.97
C SER A 100 7.54 5.36 -4.21
N VAL A 101 7.62 4.94 -5.48
CA VAL A 101 8.09 3.59 -5.85
C VAL A 101 9.53 3.38 -5.39
N LEU A 102 10.43 4.33 -5.67
CA LEU A 102 11.84 4.23 -5.28
C LEU A 102 12.00 4.10 -3.76
N ARG A 103 11.19 4.80 -2.96
CA ARG A 103 11.19 4.67 -1.50
C ARG A 103 10.79 3.28 -1.04
N SER A 104 9.69 2.75 -1.59
CA SER A 104 9.24 1.39 -1.25
C SER A 104 10.25 0.32 -1.68
N GLU A 105 10.89 0.48 -2.84
CA GLU A 105 11.95 -0.42 -3.30
C GLU A 105 13.23 -0.33 -2.46
N SER A 106 13.57 0.84 -1.92
CA SER A 106 14.71 0.99 -1.00
C SER A 106 14.50 0.18 0.28
N VAL A 107 13.29 0.20 0.83
CA VAL A 107 12.92 -0.62 2.00
C VAL A 107 13.00 -2.10 1.66
N LYS A 108 12.43 -2.52 0.54
CA LYS A 108 12.48 -3.91 0.06
C LYS A 108 13.91 -4.41 -0.12
N THR A 109 14.74 -3.61 -0.80
CA THR A 109 16.15 -3.95 -1.04
C THR A 109 16.91 -4.11 0.28
N TYR A 110 16.65 -3.23 1.25
CA TYR A 110 17.27 -3.34 2.55
C TYR A 110 16.90 -4.65 3.28
N MET A 111 15.62 -5.03 3.25
CA MET A 111 15.14 -6.28 3.85
C MET A 111 15.73 -7.53 3.14
N ILE A 112 15.80 -7.50 1.80
CA ILE A 112 16.39 -8.61 1.02
C ILE A 112 17.85 -8.79 1.37
N ASN A 113 18.62 -7.70 1.46
CA ASN A 113 20.04 -7.74 1.83
C ASN A 113 20.27 -8.26 3.26
N ARG A 114 19.24 -8.26 4.10
CA ARG A 114 19.24 -8.82 5.46
C ARG A 114 18.63 -10.23 5.55
N GLY A 115 18.34 -10.85 4.41
CA GLY A 115 17.94 -12.26 4.32
C GLY A 115 16.42 -12.52 4.27
N ILE A 116 15.59 -11.50 4.08
CA ILE A 116 14.16 -11.70 3.83
C ILE A 116 13.95 -12.03 2.35
N SER A 117 13.20 -13.09 2.06
CA SER A 117 12.91 -13.48 0.68
C SER A 117 12.13 -12.39 -0.06
N PHE A 118 12.54 -12.06 -1.29
CA PHE A 118 11.85 -11.09 -2.14
C PHE A 118 10.37 -11.45 -2.39
N LYS A 119 10.01 -12.73 -2.37
CA LYS A 119 8.64 -13.23 -2.53
C LYS A 119 7.72 -12.85 -1.39
N ARG A 120 8.27 -12.43 -0.26
CA ARG A 120 7.54 -12.01 0.93
C ARG A 120 7.29 -10.51 1.00
N ILE A 121 7.81 -9.73 0.04
CA ILE A 121 7.77 -8.26 0.09
C ILE A 121 7.17 -7.73 -1.20
N GLU A 122 6.03 -7.09 -1.10
CA GLU A 122 5.40 -6.34 -2.18
C GLU A 122 5.68 -4.84 -2.01
N THR A 123 5.80 -4.12 -3.13
CA THR A 123 6.06 -2.68 -3.15
C THR A 123 4.96 -1.96 -3.93
N ILE A 124 4.50 -0.84 -3.37
CA ILE A 124 3.46 -0.01 -3.97
C ILE A 124 3.91 1.45 -3.85
N GLY A 125 3.84 2.21 -4.93
CA GLY A 125 4.02 3.66 -4.91
C GLY A 125 2.68 4.36 -5.02
N MET A 126 2.37 5.22 -4.06
CA MET A 126 1.11 5.98 -4.00
C MET A 126 1.31 7.47 -4.34
N GLY A 127 2.56 7.91 -4.57
CA GLY A 127 2.83 9.33 -4.81
C GLY A 127 2.33 10.21 -3.67
N GLU A 128 1.71 11.34 -4.02
CA GLU A 128 1.20 12.36 -3.09
C GLU A 128 -0.30 12.22 -2.76
N ILE A 129 -0.99 11.22 -3.32
CA ILE A 129 -2.47 11.16 -3.30
C ILE A 129 -3.08 10.75 -1.95
N HIS A 130 -2.30 10.23 -1.02
CA HIS A 130 -2.74 9.83 0.32
C HIS A 130 -1.89 10.51 1.40
N PRO A 131 -2.05 11.81 1.63
CA PRO A 131 -1.32 12.52 2.66
C PRO A 131 -1.75 12.05 4.06
N LEU A 132 -0.76 11.85 4.95
CA LEU A 132 -0.99 11.57 6.37
C LEU A 132 -1.30 12.86 7.14
N ALA A 133 -0.75 13.97 6.70
CA ALA A 133 -0.95 15.30 7.26
C ALA A 133 -1.08 16.32 6.12
N GLU A 134 -1.69 17.47 6.44
CA GLU A 134 -1.83 18.56 5.48
C GLU A 134 -0.45 19.07 5.03
N ASN A 135 -0.25 19.19 3.71
CA ASN A 135 0.98 19.75 3.13
C ASN A 135 1.10 21.26 3.31
N VAL A 136 -0.04 21.94 3.50
CA VAL A 136 -0.18 23.38 3.71
C VAL A 136 -1.02 23.60 4.97
N ALA A 137 -0.67 24.57 5.78
CA ALA A 137 -1.44 24.90 6.98
C ALA A 137 -2.81 25.52 6.63
N ALA A 138 -3.74 25.52 7.58
CA ALA A 138 -5.12 26.00 7.37
C ALA A 138 -5.21 27.47 6.93
N ASP A 139 -4.20 28.29 7.27
CA ASP A 139 -4.07 29.68 6.86
C ASP A 139 -3.39 29.88 5.50
N GLY A 140 -3.07 28.79 4.80
CA GLY A 140 -2.37 28.79 3.52
C GLY A 140 -0.84 28.90 3.62
N SER A 141 -0.28 28.99 4.83
CA SER A 141 1.17 29.02 5.01
C SER A 141 1.81 27.65 4.81
N ASP A 142 3.13 27.64 4.69
CA ASP A 142 3.91 26.43 4.54
C ASP A 142 3.79 25.50 5.76
N ASN A 143 3.65 24.18 5.53
CA ASN A 143 3.61 23.18 6.59
C ASN A 143 4.73 22.14 6.45
N PRO A 144 5.97 22.48 6.79
CA PRO A 144 7.10 21.55 6.64
C PRO A 144 6.96 20.29 7.49
N THR A 145 6.32 20.39 8.64
CA THR A 145 6.05 19.24 9.53
C THR A 145 5.09 18.25 8.89
N GLY A 146 3.98 18.75 8.31
CA GLY A 146 3.03 17.91 7.58
C GLY A 146 3.67 17.24 6.37
N ARG A 147 4.46 17.98 5.57
CA ARG A 147 5.19 17.38 4.46
C ARG A 147 6.21 16.34 4.92
N ALA A 148 6.90 16.57 6.04
CA ALA A 148 7.81 15.57 6.59
C ALA A 148 7.10 14.27 6.97
N ALA A 149 5.91 14.34 7.54
CA ALA A 149 5.07 13.18 7.84
C ALA A 149 4.62 12.43 6.57
N ASN A 150 4.39 13.17 5.48
CA ASN A 150 3.96 12.58 4.20
C ASN A 150 5.09 11.85 3.45
N ARG A 151 6.34 12.24 3.65
CA ARG A 151 7.52 11.56 3.07
C ARG A 151 7.83 10.28 3.80
N ARG A 152 7.06 9.22 3.56
CA ARG A 152 7.12 7.98 4.30
C ARG A 152 6.95 6.74 3.43
N VAL A 153 7.31 5.61 4.00
CA VAL A 153 6.84 4.28 3.59
C VAL A 153 6.04 3.69 4.75
N GLU A 154 4.82 3.32 4.47
CA GLU A 154 3.98 2.55 5.39
C GLU A 154 4.31 1.06 5.24
N ILE A 155 4.43 0.38 6.36
CA ILE A 155 4.70 -1.05 6.40
C ILE A 155 3.45 -1.77 6.91
N GLN A 156 2.91 -2.65 6.08
CA GLN A 156 1.81 -3.53 6.46
C GLN A 156 2.32 -4.96 6.53
N ILE A 157 2.15 -5.60 7.68
CA ILE A 157 2.48 -7.01 7.89
C ILE A 157 1.21 -7.82 7.73
N ILE A 158 1.24 -8.83 6.87
CA ILE A 158 0.14 -9.75 6.64
C ILE A 158 0.53 -11.09 7.29
N LYS A 159 -0.29 -11.49 8.26
CA LYS A 159 -0.13 -12.74 9.03
C LYS A 159 -1.00 -13.84 8.49
#